data_9724d5c0742deba34cd0c185e9f9abb1
#
_entry.id   9724d5c0742deba34cd0c185e9f9abb1
#
_cell.length_a   1.000
_cell.length_b   1.000
_cell.length_c   1.000
_cell.angle_alpha   90.00
_cell.angle_beta   90.00
_cell.angle_gamma   90.00
#
_symmetry.space_group_name_H-M   'P 1'
#
loop_
_entity.id
_entity.type
_entity.pdbx_description
1 polymer ?
#
loop_
_entity_poly.entity_id
_entity_poly.type
_entity_poly.pdbx_seq_one_letter_code
_entity_poly.pdbx_strand_id
1 'polypeptide(L)'
;MIFRSALDGLASVLFPAPCRICATTLLTASRIPICAECFASFEPIAKPFCQCCGRPFLIPSETADPPEQLELGKTRQTLCRLCRDGFFAFDVARSFGAYNEALKKAVLLLKFEELTCLGDWFASRLVEVLSAEAEQFHADVVVPVPLHPDRQRERGYNQAEVIARPLARKLHLRQGAYLLTRTRPRPARLVLSRKEHWDSVRGAYATRKGLRVDKLRILLVDDVMTTGATLDSCSRVLKSAGAAAVLGVTVARVLPPGLGSRSRTVT
;
A
#
# COMPACT_ATOMS: atom_id res chain seq x y z
N MET A 1 -21.46 27.61 8.68
CA MET A 1 -20.11 27.04 8.73
C MET A 1 -19.28 27.57 9.92
N ILE A 2 -19.41 28.80 10.34
CA ILE A 2 -18.63 29.47 11.41
C ILE A 2 -18.87 28.86 12.81
N PHE A 3 -20.10 28.46 13.16
CA PHE A 3 -20.45 27.88 14.47
C PHE A 3 -19.81 26.50 14.76
N ARG A 4 -19.59 25.65 13.75
CA ARG A 4 -18.89 24.37 13.93
C ARG A 4 -17.42 24.56 14.26
N SER A 5 -16.77 25.54 13.62
CA SER A 5 -15.35 25.87 13.85
C SER A 5 -15.09 26.37 15.27
N ALA A 6 -16.01 27.15 15.85
CA ALA A 6 -15.88 27.67 17.22
C ALA A 6 -16.05 26.59 18.29
N LEU A 7 -17.02 25.66 18.10
CA LEU A 7 -17.24 24.53 19.01
C LEU A 7 -16.09 23.52 18.93
N ASP A 8 -15.56 23.23 17.74
CA ASP A 8 -14.39 22.39 17.55
C ASP A 8 -13.14 22.99 18.20
N GLY A 9 -12.97 24.32 18.12
CA GLY A 9 -11.90 25.05 18.80
C GLY A 9 -12.01 24.97 20.33
N LEU A 10 -13.21 25.18 20.88
CA LEU A 10 -13.46 25.09 22.32
C LEU A 10 -13.25 23.67 22.85
N ALA A 11 -13.72 22.64 22.14
CA ALA A 11 -13.50 21.24 22.48
C ALA A 11 -12.01 20.87 22.47
N SER A 12 -11.22 21.40 21.54
CA SER A 12 -9.79 21.16 21.47
C SER A 12 -9.00 21.80 22.60
N VAL A 13 -9.47 22.94 23.12
CA VAL A 13 -8.87 23.61 24.28
C VAL A 13 -9.20 22.90 25.58
N LEU A 14 -10.43 22.41 25.72
CA LEU A 14 -10.90 21.70 26.93
C LEU A 14 -10.43 20.25 27.00
N PHE A 15 -10.29 19.59 25.85
CA PHE A 15 -9.88 18.20 25.71
C PHE A 15 -8.83 18.03 24.62
N PRO A 16 -7.58 18.50 24.87
CA PRO A 16 -6.52 18.39 23.87
C PRO A 16 -6.17 16.90 23.63
N ALA A 17 -6.40 16.43 22.41
CA ALA A 17 -5.99 15.09 22.01
C ALA A 17 -4.51 15.09 21.62
N PRO A 18 -3.71 14.13 22.09
CA PRO A 18 -2.32 14.00 21.64
C PRO A 18 -2.26 13.42 20.21
N CYS A 19 -1.25 13.82 19.45
CA CYS A 19 -0.90 13.17 18.21
C CYS A 19 -0.57 11.70 18.46
N ARG A 20 -1.23 10.79 17.74
CA ARG A 20 -1.05 9.33 17.92
C ARG A 20 0.32 8.81 17.43
N ILE A 21 1.14 9.65 16.80
CA ILE A 21 2.49 9.30 16.34
C ILE A 21 3.57 9.84 17.26
N CYS A 22 3.56 11.15 17.57
CA CYS A 22 4.61 11.83 18.34
C CYS A 22 4.16 12.32 19.72
N ALA A 23 2.90 12.13 20.09
CA ALA A 23 2.29 12.57 21.35
C ALA A 23 2.22 14.10 21.58
N THR A 24 2.62 14.92 20.61
CA THR A 24 2.45 16.37 20.69
C THR A 24 0.96 16.73 20.75
N THR A 25 0.58 17.69 21.57
CA THR A 25 -0.80 18.17 21.72
C THR A 25 -1.32 18.76 20.42
N LEU A 26 -2.49 18.31 19.97
CA LEU A 26 -3.16 18.86 18.78
C LEU A 26 -3.99 20.09 19.19
N LEU A 27 -3.69 21.22 18.55
CA LEU A 27 -4.39 22.50 18.79
C LEU A 27 -5.71 22.62 18.03
N THR A 28 -5.99 21.67 17.11
CA THR A 28 -7.20 21.66 16.29
C THR A 28 -7.87 20.28 16.34
N ALA A 29 -9.19 20.27 16.47
CA ALA A 29 -9.96 19.04 16.37
C ALA A 29 -9.84 18.47 14.96
N SER A 30 -9.30 17.27 14.83
CA SER A 30 -9.18 16.56 13.57
C SER A 30 -9.76 15.16 13.71
N ARG A 31 -10.42 14.68 12.65
CA ARG A 31 -10.87 13.28 12.57
C ARG A 31 -9.70 12.30 12.60
N ILE A 32 -8.52 12.75 12.18
CA ILE A 32 -7.29 11.97 12.21
C ILE A 32 -6.37 12.65 13.24
N PRO A 33 -6.19 12.07 14.44
CA PRO A 33 -5.37 12.66 15.50
C PRO A 33 -3.87 12.46 15.21
N ILE A 34 -3.40 13.03 14.11
CA ILE A 34 -2.00 13.07 13.68
C ILE A 34 -1.66 14.51 13.32
N CYS A 35 -0.57 15.05 13.85
CA CYS A 35 -0.14 16.43 13.58
C CYS A 35 0.42 16.58 12.15
N ALA A 36 0.47 17.82 11.67
CA ALA A 36 0.96 18.15 10.33
C ALA A 36 2.42 17.72 10.12
N GLU A 37 3.26 17.86 11.14
CA GLU A 37 4.68 17.46 11.11
C GLU A 37 4.82 15.96 10.91
N CYS A 38 3.99 15.14 11.59
CA CYS A 38 3.99 13.69 11.38
C CYS A 38 3.51 13.31 9.99
N PHE A 39 2.51 13.98 9.43
CA PHE A 39 2.11 13.77 8.04
C PHE A 39 3.21 14.19 7.06
N ALA A 40 3.88 15.30 7.32
CA ALA A 40 4.98 15.79 6.50
C ALA A 40 6.24 14.90 6.58
N SER A 41 6.38 14.10 7.64
CA SER A 41 7.49 13.15 7.81
C SER A 41 7.28 11.83 7.06
N PHE A 42 6.13 11.61 6.45
CA PHE A 42 5.95 10.46 5.56
C PHE A 42 6.79 10.67 4.30
N GLU A 43 7.63 9.71 3.99
CA GLU A 43 8.56 9.77 2.86
C GLU A 43 7.95 9.08 1.63
N PRO A 44 7.41 9.85 0.64
CA PRO A 44 6.92 9.26 -0.59
C PRO A 44 8.06 8.58 -1.37
N ILE A 45 7.74 7.47 -2.03
CA ILE A 45 8.69 6.82 -2.93
C ILE A 45 8.77 7.60 -4.23
N ALA A 46 9.94 8.20 -4.47
CA ALA A 46 10.23 8.98 -5.68
C ALA A 46 11.08 8.18 -6.68
N LYS A 47 11.07 8.60 -7.95
CA LYS A 47 11.97 8.08 -8.98
C LYS A 47 13.44 8.40 -8.64
N PRO A 48 14.42 7.55 -9.07
CA PRO A 48 14.23 6.37 -9.92
C PRO A 48 13.81 5.12 -9.12
N PHE A 49 12.87 4.37 -9.68
CA PHE A 49 12.43 3.09 -9.14
C PHE A 49 12.16 2.06 -10.24
N CYS A 50 12.11 0.78 -9.89
CA CYS A 50 11.77 -0.32 -10.79
C CYS A 50 10.38 -0.12 -11.40
N GLN A 51 10.28 -0.08 -12.73
CA GLN A 51 9.04 0.20 -13.43
C GLN A 51 7.99 -0.89 -13.24
N CYS A 52 8.39 -2.13 -12.96
CA CYS A 52 7.44 -3.19 -12.60
C CYS A 52 7.03 -3.09 -11.12
N CYS A 53 7.93 -3.30 -10.16
CA CYS A 53 7.54 -3.46 -8.77
C CYS A 53 7.61 -2.19 -7.91
N GLY A 54 8.03 -1.04 -8.44
CA GLY A 54 8.14 0.22 -7.70
C GLY A 54 9.24 0.26 -6.63
N ARG A 55 10.20 -0.70 -6.63
CA ARG A 55 11.33 -0.68 -5.71
C ARG A 55 12.26 0.48 -6.07
N PRO A 56 12.56 1.43 -5.17
CA PRO A 56 13.49 2.50 -5.46
C PRO A 56 14.90 1.93 -5.67
N PHE A 57 15.65 2.61 -6.51
CA PHE A 57 17.08 2.37 -6.70
C PHE A 57 17.88 3.34 -5.83
N LEU A 58 19.03 2.87 -5.32
CA LEU A 58 20.03 3.78 -4.81
C LEU A 58 20.51 4.62 -5.99
N ILE A 59 20.50 5.94 -5.85
CA ILE A 59 21.25 6.80 -6.75
C ILE A 59 22.70 6.65 -6.31
N PRO A 60 23.59 6.07 -7.13
CA PRO A 60 24.98 5.99 -6.76
C PRO A 60 25.51 7.42 -6.60
N SER A 61 26.19 7.71 -5.51
CA SER A 61 27.18 8.77 -5.51
C SER A 61 28.24 8.36 -6.52
N GLU A 62 28.40 9.09 -7.59
CA GLU A 62 29.41 9.13 -8.66
C GLU A 62 30.29 7.90 -9.02
N THR A 63 30.17 6.75 -8.34
CA THR A 63 31.11 5.61 -8.48
C THR A 63 30.46 4.24 -8.71
N ALA A 64 29.15 4.13 -8.89
CA ALA A 64 28.53 2.83 -9.16
C ALA A 64 27.87 2.82 -10.54
N ASP A 65 28.02 1.70 -11.25
CA ASP A 65 27.40 1.48 -12.55
C ASP A 65 25.89 1.77 -12.53
N PRO A 66 25.36 2.49 -13.54
CA PRO A 66 23.93 2.77 -13.62
C PRO A 66 23.15 1.45 -13.66
N PRO A 67 21.93 1.42 -13.10
CA PRO A 67 21.10 0.21 -13.16
C PRO A 67 20.93 -0.20 -14.61
N GLU A 68 21.26 -1.47 -14.89
CA GLU A 68 21.24 -2.06 -16.21
C GLU A 68 19.89 -1.85 -16.90
N GLN A 69 19.88 -1.17 -18.02
CA GLN A 69 18.68 -0.82 -18.77
C GLN A 69 18.35 -1.97 -19.72
N LEU A 70 17.19 -2.56 -19.58
CA LEU A 70 16.68 -3.55 -20.52
C LEU A 70 15.88 -2.83 -21.62
N GLU A 71 16.31 -2.98 -22.87
CA GLU A 71 15.54 -2.50 -24.02
C GLU A 71 14.43 -3.53 -24.33
N LEU A 72 13.20 -3.25 -23.90
CA LEU A 72 12.01 -3.97 -24.33
C LEU A 72 11.21 -3.08 -25.28
N GLY A 73 11.44 -3.22 -26.57
CA GLY A 73 10.85 -2.34 -27.58
C GLY A 73 11.40 -0.91 -27.50
N LYS A 74 10.66 0.09 -27.96
CA LYS A 74 11.10 1.49 -28.05
C LYS A 74 11.23 2.25 -26.72
N THR A 75 10.94 1.62 -25.57
CA THR A 75 10.97 2.26 -24.26
C THR A 75 12.00 1.58 -23.35
N ARG A 76 13.05 2.32 -22.95
CA ARG A 76 14.01 1.86 -21.94
C ARG A 76 13.32 1.68 -20.59
N GLN A 77 13.10 0.44 -20.15
CA GLN A 77 12.52 0.14 -18.85
C GLN A 77 13.61 -0.20 -17.84
N THR A 78 13.66 0.53 -16.74
CA THR A 78 14.56 0.23 -15.63
C THR A 78 13.91 -0.78 -14.70
N LEU A 79 14.40 -2.02 -14.71
CA LEU A 79 13.89 -3.12 -13.89
C LEU A 79 14.92 -3.58 -12.85
N CYS A 80 14.45 -3.93 -11.66
CA CYS A 80 15.30 -4.63 -10.69
C CYS A 80 15.48 -6.11 -11.11
N ARG A 81 16.52 -6.77 -10.59
CA ARG A 81 16.86 -8.17 -10.92
C ARG A 81 15.66 -9.11 -10.85
N LEU A 82 14.88 -9.08 -9.75
CA LEU A 82 13.71 -9.95 -9.60
C LEU A 82 12.66 -9.75 -10.70
N CYS A 83 12.44 -8.50 -11.12
CA CYS A 83 11.47 -8.21 -12.18
C CYS A 83 11.98 -8.57 -13.57
N ARG A 84 13.28 -8.44 -13.83
CA ARG A 84 13.90 -8.94 -15.07
C ARG A 84 13.76 -10.44 -15.21
N ASP A 85 13.94 -11.17 -14.11
CA ASP A 85 13.80 -12.63 -14.06
C ASP A 85 12.33 -13.11 -14.08
N GLY A 86 11.35 -12.21 -14.26
CA GLY A 86 9.93 -12.55 -14.33
C GLY A 86 9.38 -13.12 -13.02
N PHE A 87 9.94 -12.74 -11.88
CA PHE A 87 9.65 -13.36 -10.60
C PHE A 87 8.22 -13.12 -10.12
N PHE A 88 7.63 -11.94 -10.43
CA PHE A 88 6.29 -11.57 -10.00
C PHE A 88 5.24 -11.78 -11.08
N ALA A 89 4.05 -12.20 -10.65
CA ALA A 89 2.89 -12.38 -11.51
C ALA A 89 2.04 -11.10 -11.70
N PHE A 90 2.19 -10.07 -10.86
CA PHE A 90 1.57 -8.78 -11.13
C PHE A 90 2.32 -8.03 -12.24
N ASP A 91 1.61 -7.22 -12.99
CA ASP A 91 2.17 -6.47 -14.13
C ASP A 91 2.93 -5.24 -13.65
N VAL A 92 2.35 -4.50 -12.71
CA VAL A 92 2.95 -3.32 -12.10
C VAL A 92 2.51 -3.17 -10.65
N ALA A 93 3.39 -2.64 -9.79
CA ALA A 93 3.03 -2.31 -8.41
C ALA A 93 3.69 -1.00 -7.96
N ARG A 94 2.96 -0.21 -7.16
CA ARG A 94 3.45 1.04 -6.55
C ARG A 94 3.11 1.08 -5.06
N SER A 95 3.89 1.85 -4.35
CA SER A 95 3.62 2.16 -2.94
C SER A 95 3.74 3.67 -2.74
N PHE A 96 2.89 4.23 -1.89
CA PHE A 96 2.93 5.66 -1.60
C PHE A 96 4.25 6.04 -0.93
N GLY A 97 4.64 5.35 0.16
CA GLY A 97 5.80 5.77 0.93
C GLY A 97 6.68 4.63 1.46
N ALA A 98 7.85 5.01 1.96
CA ALA A 98 8.74 4.12 2.70
C ALA A 98 8.11 3.72 4.04
N TYR A 99 8.21 2.44 4.41
CA TYR A 99 7.73 1.93 5.71
C TYR A 99 8.73 2.32 6.81
N ASN A 100 8.86 3.64 7.04
CA ASN A 100 9.67 4.26 8.08
C ASN A 100 8.87 4.41 9.39
N GLU A 101 9.50 4.93 10.45
CA GLU A 101 8.90 5.07 11.78
C GLU A 101 7.50 5.72 11.77
N ALA A 102 7.32 6.85 11.12
CA ALA A 102 6.07 7.59 11.13
C ALA A 102 4.96 6.89 10.33
N LEU A 103 5.25 6.49 9.08
CA LEU A 103 4.27 5.80 8.24
C LEU A 103 3.95 4.40 8.78
N LYS A 104 4.94 3.71 9.39
CA LYS A 104 4.72 2.46 10.10
C LYS A 104 3.71 2.63 11.24
N LYS A 105 3.89 3.65 12.10
CA LYS A 105 2.94 3.95 13.18
C LYS A 105 1.54 4.22 12.62
N ALA A 106 1.40 5.04 11.58
CA ALA A 106 0.10 5.32 10.97
C ALA A 106 -0.59 4.05 10.43
N VAL A 107 0.17 3.15 9.78
CA VAL A 107 -0.35 1.85 9.34
C VAL A 107 -0.74 0.95 10.51
N LEU A 108 0.01 0.97 11.63
CA LEU A 108 -0.34 0.21 12.83
C LEU A 108 -1.59 0.76 13.52
N LEU A 109 -1.78 2.10 13.55
CA LEU A 109 -3.02 2.73 14.03
C LEU A 109 -4.23 2.25 13.23
N LEU A 110 -4.11 2.19 11.88
CA LEU A 110 -5.16 1.61 11.04
C LEU A 110 -5.37 0.12 11.30
N LYS A 111 -4.32 -0.65 11.59
CA LYS A 111 -4.40 -2.11 11.75
C LYS A 111 -4.96 -2.56 13.09
N PHE A 112 -4.62 -1.87 14.18
CA PHE A 112 -4.78 -2.38 15.53
C PHE A 112 -5.50 -1.43 16.48
N GLU A 113 -5.67 -0.19 16.09
CA GLU A 113 -6.27 0.85 16.96
C GLU A 113 -7.51 1.48 16.32
N GLU A 114 -8.10 0.81 15.36
CA GLU A 114 -9.39 1.15 14.71
C GLU A 114 -9.45 2.56 14.11
N LEU A 115 -8.30 3.19 13.85
CA LEU A 115 -8.26 4.52 13.25
C LEU A 115 -8.59 4.44 11.76
N THR A 116 -9.82 4.00 11.44
CA THR A 116 -10.29 3.74 10.07
C THR A 116 -10.41 5.00 9.22
N CYS A 117 -10.49 6.18 9.82
CA CYS A 117 -10.46 7.47 9.09
C CYS A 117 -9.16 7.68 8.30
N LEU A 118 -8.06 7.01 8.67
CA LEU A 118 -6.83 6.96 7.86
C LEU A 118 -7.03 6.32 6.48
N GLY A 119 -8.04 5.46 6.32
CA GLY A 119 -8.30 4.82 5.04
C GLY A 119 -8.62 5.80 3.92
N ASP A 120 -9.39 6.85 4.17
CA ASP A 120 -9.68 7.88 3.17
C ASP A 120 -8.45 8.75 2.87
N TRP A 121 -7.66 9.07 3.89
CA TRP A 121 -6.41 9.80 3.72
C TRP A 121 -5.41 9.01 2.87
N PHE A 122 -5.20 7.73 3.19
CA PHE A 122 -4.34 6.85 2.39
C PHE A 122 -4.86 6.70 0.96
N ALA A 123 -6.17 6.54 0.78
CA ALA A 123 -6.77 6.48 -0.55
C ALA A 123 -6.45 7.73 -1.38
N SER A 124 -6.48 8.93 -0.77
CA SER A 124 -6.11 10.17 -1.48
C SER A 124 -4.64 10.16 -1.93
N ARG A 125 -3.73 9.69 -1.07
CA ARG A 125 -2.30 9.55 -1.45
C ARG A 125 -2.09 8.51 -2.55
N LEU A 126 -2.86 7.42 -2.53
CA LEU A 126 -2.80 6.40 -3.57
C LEU A 126 -3.35 6.92 -4.91
N VAL A 127 -4.39 7.76 -4.91
CA VAL A 127 -4.86 8.43 -6.14
C VAL A 127 -3.74 9.25 -6.76
N GLU A 128 -2.98 10.02 -5.97
CA GLU A 128 -1.86 10.82 -6.47
C GLU A 128 -0.77 9.94 -7.12
N VAL A 129 -0.43 8.82 -6.47
CA VAL A 129 0.54 7.83 -7.01
C VAL A 129 0.06 7.24 -8.34
N LEU A 130 -1.22 6.87 -8.43
CA LEU A 130 -1.81 6.27 -9.63
C LEU A 130 -1.95 7.29 -10.76
N SER A 131 -2.34 8.53 -10.45
CA SER A 131 -2.50 9.60 -11.44
C SER A 131 -1.18 10.02 -12.08
N ALA A 132 -0.07 9.93 -11.34
CA ALA A 132 1.26 10.20 -11.87
C ALA A 132 1.72 9.19 -12.95
N GLU A 133 1.06 8.03 -13.04
CA GLU A 133 1.34 6.96 -14.01
C GLU A 133 0.03 6.38 -14.57
N ALA A 134 -0.95 7.24 -14.89
CA ALA A 134 -2.33 6.86 -15.25
C ALA A 134 -2.42 5.83 -16.38
N GLU A 135 -1.56 5.93 -17.40
CA GLU A 135 -1.53 4.99 -18.53
C GLU A 135 -1.25 3.54 -18.08
N GLN A 136 -0.38 3.36 -17.09
CA GLN A 136 -0.04 2.04 -16.57
C GLN A 136 -1.11 1.49 -15.63
N PHE A 137 -1.81 2.37 -14.90
CA PHE A 137 -2.76 2.02 -13.86
C PHE A 137 -4.24 2.07 -14.28
N HIS A 138 -4.53 2.01 -15.57
CA HIS A 138 -5.91 1.85 -16.02
C HIS A 138 -6.47 0.50 -15.53
N ALA A 139 -7.53 0.55 -14.70
CA ALA A 139 -8.16 -0.61 -14.09
C ALA A 139 -9.70 -0.55 -14.23
N ASP A 140 -10.36 -1.71 -14.20
CA ASP A 140 -11.81 -1.86 -14.27
C ASP A 140 -12.44 -2.04 -12.88
N VAL A 141 -11.66 -2.57 -11.93
CA VAL A 141 -12.15 -2.92 -10.58
C VAL A 141 -11.04 -2.81 -9.55
N VAL A 142 -11.39 -2.31 -8.36
CA VAL A 142 -10.51 -2.26 -7.20
C VAL A 142 -10.80 -3.46 -6.29
N VAL A 143 -9.78 -4.25 -5.98
CA VAL A 143 -9.89 -5.46 -5.15
C VAL A 143 -8.98 -5.35 -3.94
N PRO A 144 -9.50 -5.31 -2.72
CA PRO A 144 -8.68 -5.39 -1.52
C PRO A 144 -8.09 -6.79 -1.35
N VAL A 145 -6.85 -6.88 -0.93
CA VAL A 145 -6.25 -8.13 -0.48
C VAL A 145 -7.05 -8.64 0.73
N PRO A 146 -7.60 -9.88 0.69
CA PRO A 146 -8.45 -10.37 1.77
C PRO A 146 -7.63 -10.83 2.98
N LEU A 147 -8.18 -10.60 4.17
CA LEU A 147 -7.76 -11.27 5.39
C LEU A 147 -8.35 -12.69 5.45
N HIS A 148 -7.72 -13.56 6.25
CA HIS A 148 -8.38 -14.82 6.66
C HIS A 148 -9.59 -14.47 7.55
N PRO A 149 -10.72 -15.22 7.45
CA PRO A 149 -11.92 -14.94 8.22
C PRO A 149 -11.70 -14.81 9.73
N ASP A 150 -10.81 -15.62 10.31
CA ASP A 150 -10.49 -15.54 11.74
C ASP A 150 -9.86 -14.19 12.09
N ARG A 151 -8.88 -13.75 11.31
CA ARG A 151 -8.24 -12.46 11.50
C ARG A 151 -9.20 -11.28 11.27
N GLN A 152 -10.13 -11.44 10.35
CA GLN A 152 -11.13 -10.41 10.12
C GLN A 152 -12.12 -10.32 11.29
N ARG A 153 -12.47 -11.46 11.91
CA ARG A 153 -13.30 -11.49 13.13
C ARG A 153 -12.56 -10.88 14.32
N GLU A 154 -11.29 -11.24 14.53
CA GLU A 154 -10.45 -10.69 15.60
C GLU A 154 -10.29 -9.17 15.50
N ARG A 155 -10.13 -8.64 14.28
CA ARG A 155 -9.86 -7.23 14.01
C ARG A 155 -11.13 -6.41 13.81
N GLY A 156 -12.27 -7.05 13.51
CA GLY A 156 -13.53 -6.39 13.18
C GLY A 156 -13.61 -5.91 11.71
N TYR A 157 -12.49 -5.72 11.02
CA TYR A 157 -12.45 -5.21 9.63
C TYR A 157 -11.19 -5.67 8.88
N ASN A 158 -11.23 -5.48 7.56
CA ASN A 158 -10.06 -5.65 6.69
C ASN A 158 -9.46 -4.27 6.36
N GLN A 159 -8.21 -4.00 6.79
CA GLN A 159 -7.52 -2.74 6.56
C GLN A 159 -7.36 -2.41 5.07
N ALA A 160 -7.10 -3.42 4.23
CA ALA A 160 -7.00 -3.22 2.79
C ALA A 160 -8.36 -2.78 2.21
N GLU A 161 -9.48 -3.27 2.73
CA GLU A 161 -10.83 -2.86 2.33
C GLU A 161 -11.16 -1.44 2.80
N VAL A 162 -10.73 -1.07 4.01
CA VAL A 162 -10.88 0.31 4.54
C VAL A 162 -10.19 1.33 3.64
N ILE A 163 -9.07 0.95 2.99
CA ILE A 163 -8.37 1.79 2.01
C ILE A 163 -9.02 1.67 0.62
N ALA A 164 -9.34 0.45 0.18
CA ALA A 164 -9.83 0.19 -1.18
C ALA A 164 -11.20 0.82 -1.46
N ARG A 165 -12.10 0.87 -0.45
CA ARG A 165 -13.44 1.44 -0.62
C ARG A 165 -13.42 2.93 -0.98
N PRO A 166 -12.75 3.83 -0.24
CA PRO A 166 -12.62 5.22 -0.65
C PRO A 166 -11.79 5.38 -1.93
N LEU A 167 -10.76 4.55 -2.15
CA LEU A 167 -9.97 4.57 -3.38
C LEU A 167 -10.85 4.29 -4.61
N ALA A 168 -11.68 3.25 -4.56
CA ALA A 168 -12.60 2.91 -5.65
C ALA A 168 -13.57 4.07 -5.96
N ARG A 169 -14.13 4.73 -4.92
CA ARG A 169 -14.99 5.91 -5.10
C ARG A 169 -14.25 7.07 -5.78
N LYS A 170 -13.02 7.37 -5.33
CA LYS A 170 -12.20 8.47 -5.89
C LYS A 170 -11.77 8.22 -7.34
N LEU A 171 -11.60 6.95 -7.71
CA LEU A 171 -11.27 6.52 -9.08
C LEU A 171 -12.51 6.24 -9.95
N HIS A 172 -13.73 6.38 -9.40
CA HIS A 172 -14.98 6.02 -10.07
C HIS A 172 -15.04 4.57 -10.56
N LEU A 173 -14.40 3.65 -9.82
CA LEU A 173 -14.34 2.23 -10.12
C LEU A 173 -15.25 1.41 -9.19
N ARG A 174 -15.62 0.21 -9.64
CA ARG A 174 -16.30 -0.76 -8.77
C ARG A 174 -15.32 -1.34 -7.74
N GLN A 175 -15.83 -1.69 -6.56
CA GLN A 175 -15.09 -2.48 -5.58
C GLN A 175 -15.47 -3.95 -5.69
N GLY A 176 -14.46 -4.81 -5.87
CA GLY A 176 -14.61 -6.27 -5.99
C GLY A 176 -14.09 -7.03 -4.77
N ALA A 177 -14.45 -6.62 -3.54
CA ALA A 177 -13.98 -7.27 -2.31
C ALA A 177 -14.31 -8.78 -2.23
N TYR A 178 -15.31 -9.22 -2.94
CA TYR A 178 -15.76 -10.61 -3.01
C TYR A 178 -15.00 -11.47 -4.05
N LEU A 179 -14.16 -10.89 -4.90
CA LEU A 179 -13.46 -11.61 -5.97
C LEU A 179 -12.37 -12.53 -5.45
N LEU A 180 -11.72 -12.17 -4.37
CA LEU A 180 -10.68 -12.96 -3.71
C LEU A 180 -11.10 -13.37 -2.31
N THR A 181 -10.63 -14.53 -1.89
CA THR A 181 -10.72 -15.01 -0.51
C THR A 181 -9.37 -15.57 -0.07
N ARG A 182 -9.07 -15.43 1.22
CA ARG A 182 -7.92 -16.07 1.83
C ARG A 182 -8.37 -17.36 2.50
N THR A 183 -7.84 -18.48 2.04
CA THR A 183 -8.24 -19.84 2.45
C THR A 183 -7.38 -20.42 3.56
N ARG A 184 -6.17 -19.89 3.75
CA ARG A 184 -5.25 -20.35 4.80
C ARG A 184 -4.95 -19.25 5.80
N PRO A 185 -4.97 -19.55 7.11
CA PRO A 185 -4.57 -18.59 8.12
C PRO A 185 -3.09 -18.20 7.96
N ARG A 186 -2.73 -17.03 8.48
CA ARG A 186 -1.33 -16.65 8.58
C ARG A 186 -0.71 -17.40 9.76
N PRO A 187 0.55 -17.88 9.65
CA PRO A 187 1.25 -18.46 10.80
C PRO A 187 1.24 -17.51 12.00
N ALA A 188 1.11 -18.07 13.20
CA ALA A 188 1.05 -17.29 14.44
C ALA A 188 2.37 -16.55 14.78
N ARG A 189 3.49 -16.93 14.15
CA ARG A 189 4.79 -16.29 14.33
C ARG A 189 4.74 -14.82 13.91
N LEU A 190 5.17 -13.94 14.80
CA LEU A 190 5.19 -12.48 14.56
C LEU A 190 6.25 -12.06 13.53
N VAL A 191 7.38 -12.76 13.49
CA VAL A 191 8.49 -12.47 12.55
C VAL A 191 8.75 -13.71 11.71
N LEU A 192 8.52 -13.57 10.42
CA LEU A 192 8.82 -14.59 9.42
C LEU A 192 10.08 -14.17 8.65
N SER A 193 10.95 -15.13 8.37
CA SER A 193 12.00 -14.94 7.37
C SER A 193 11.36 -14.67 6.00
N ARG A 194 12.16 -14.16 5.07
CA ARG A 194 11.69 -13.89 3.70
C ARG A 194 11.11 -15.15 3.05
N LYS A 195 11.77 -16.29 3.21
CA LYS A 195 11.33 -17.59 2.69
C LYS A 195 10.00 -18.03 3.34
N GLU A 196 9.93 -18.02 4.67
CA GLU A 196 8.71 -18.39 5.40
C GLU A 196 7.51 -17.50 5.02
N HIS A 197 7.76 -16.21 4.75
CA HIS A 197 6.70 -15.33 4.28
C HIS A 197 6.18 -15.73 2.89
N TRP A 198 7.07 -16.10 1.95
CA TRP A 198 6.67 -16.62 0.64
C TRP A 198 5.89 -17.93 0.77
N ASP A 199 6.36 -18.87 1.59
CA ASP A 199 5.71 -20.16 1.80
C ASP A 199 4.33 -20.00 2.47
N SER A 200 4.18 -19.02 3.36
CA SER A 200 2.91 -18.76 4.07
C SER A 200 1.79 -18.19 3.20
N VAL A 201 2.14 -17.60 2.05
CA VAL A 201 1.15 -17.00 1.13
C VAL A 201 0.93 -17.86 -0.12
N ARG A 202 1.83 -18.80 -0.41
CA ARG A 202 1.70 -19.70 -1.56
C ARG A 202 0.44 -20.57 -1.40
N GLY A 203 -0.51 -20.45 -2.36
CA GLY A 203 -1.79 -21.18 -2.31
C GLY A 203 -2.70 -20.80 -1.14
N ALA A 204 -2.47 -19.63 -0.52
CA ALA A 204 -3.31 -19.11 0.55
C ALA A 204 -4.51 -18.30 0.06
N TYR A 205 -4.59 -18.03 -1.23
CA TYR A 205 -5.66 -17.24 -1.84
C TYR A 205 -6.38 -18.06 -2.91
N ALA A 206 -7.66 -17.77 -3.11
CA ALA A 206 -8.48 -18.33 -4.16
C ALA A 206 -9.47 -17.27 -4.69
N THR A 207 -9.91 -17.42 -5.94
CA THR A 207 -11.10 -16.74 -6.42
C THR A 207 -12.33 -17.42 -5.87
N ARG A 208 -13.39 -16.67 -5.64
CA ARG A 208 -14.67 -17.25 -5.22
C ARG A 208 -15.29 -18.04 -6.39
N LYS A 209 -15.74 -19.27 -6.12
CA LYS A 209 -16.35 -20.13 -7.12
C LYS A 209 -17.51 -19.44 -7.85
N GLY A 210 -17.57 -19.59 -9.16
CA GLY A 210 -18.61 -19.02 -10.01
C GLY A 210 -18.44 -17.55 -10.39
N LEU A 211 -17.39 -16.87 -9.90
CA LEU A 211 -17.08 -15.52 -10.33
C LEU A 211 -16.04 -15.53 -11.46
N ARG A 212 -16.34 -14.81 -12.52
CA ARG A 212 -15.45 -14.62 -13.66
C ARG A 212 -14.75 -13.28 -13.53
N VAL A 213 -13.46 -13.29 -13.77
CA VAL A 213 -12.62 -12.08 -13.85
C VAL A 213 -12.01 -11.92 -15.25
N ASP A 214 -12.59 -12.63 -16.22
CA ASP A 214 -12.10 -12.69 -17.59
C ASP A 214 -11.92 -11.28 -18.16
N LYS A 215 -10.74 -11.05 -18.70
CA LYS A 215 -10.34 -9.80 -19.37
C LYS A 215 -10.33 -8.56 -18.46
N LEU A 216 -10.65 -8.67 -17.17
CA LEU A 216 -10.61 -7.54 -16.26
C LEU A 216 -9.16 -7.12 -15.94
N ARG A 217 -8.94 -5.82 -15.89
CA ARG A 217 -7.76 -5.18 -15.33
C ARG A 217 -8.03 -4.87 -13.86
N ILE A 218 -7.34 -5.52 -12.96
CA ILE A 218 -7.64 -5.52 -11.53
C ILE A 218 -6.60 -4.69 -10.78
N LEU A 219 -7.06 -3.68 -10.03
CA LEU A 219 -6.23 -2.94 -9.08
C LEU A 219 -6.31 -3.60 -7.70
N LEU A 220 -5.26 -4.34 -7.32
CA LEU A 220 -5.10 -4.91 -5.99
C LEU A 220 -4.63 -3.86 -5.00
N VAL A 221 -5.29 -3.77 -3.84
CA VAL A 221 -4.94 -2.85 -2.76
C VAL A 221 -4.51 -3.64 -1.52
N ASP A 222 -3.34 -3.31 -0.98
CA ASP A 222 -2.88 -3.79 0.33
C ASP A 222 -2.31 -2.62 1.15
N ASP A 223 -2.04 -2.83 2.43
CA ASP A 223 -1.46 -1.80 3.29
C ASP A 223 0.06 -1.71 3.16
N VAL A 224 0.78 -2.84 3.18
CA VAL A 224 2.25 -2.86 3.17
C VAL A 224 2.81 -3.91 2.22
N MET A 225 3.63 -3.48 1.30
CA MET A 225 4.44 -4.36 0.46
C MET A 225 5.80 -4.60 1.13
N THR A 226 6.02 -5.80 1.64
CA THR A 226 7.31 -6.23 2.18
C THR A 226 8.16 -6.88 1.06
N THR A 227 7.92 -8.14 0.80
CA THR A 227 8.60 -8.93 -0.25
C THR A 227 7.86 -8.94 -1.59
N GLY A 228 6.61 -8.49 -1.61
CA GLY A 228 5.69 -8.62 -2.75
C GLY A 228 4.95 -9.95 -2.83
N ALA A 229 5.22 -10.90 -1.92
CA ALA A 229 4.67 -12.26 -1.94
C ALA A 229 3.14 -12.30 -1.90
N THR A 230 2.51 -11.40 -1.12
CA THR A 230 1.04 -11.28 -1.04
C THR A 230 0.45 -10.87 -2.37
N LEU A 231 0.94 -9.77 -2.95
CA LEU A 231 0.47 -9.29 -4.26
C LEU A 231 0.72 -10.33 -5.35
N ASP A 232 1.88 -10.98 -5.35
CA ASP A 232 2.20 -12.06 -6.30
C ASP A 232 1.23 -13.22 -6.20
N SER A 233 0.98 -13.72 -4.99
CA SER A 233 0.07 -14.86 -4.77
C SER A 233 -1.36 -14.54 -5.20
N CYS A 234 -1.87 -13.36 -4.89
CA CYS A 234 -3.17 -12.88 -5.36
C CYS A 234 -3.20 -12.75 -6.90
N SER A 235 -2.13 -12.22 -7.48
CA SER A 235 -2.02 -12.02 -8.93
C SER A 235 -2.03 -13.34 -9.70
N ARG A 236 -1.31 -14.35 -9.22
CA ARG A 236 -1.33 -15.69 -9.82
C ARG A 236 -2.74 -16.27 -9.87
N VAL A 237 -3.47 -16.16 -8.78
CA VAL A 237 -4.85 -16.65 -8.69
C VAL A 237 -5.77 -15.90 -9.65
N LEU A 238 -5.68 -14.56 -9.71
CA LEU A 238 -6.50 -13.73 -10.59
C LEU A 238 -6.18 -13.96 -12.08
N LYS A 239 -4.90 -14.05 -12.43
CA LYS A 239 -4.48 -14.36 -13.80
C LYS A 239 -4.89 -15.76 -14.23
N SER A 240 -4.79 -16.74 -13.35
CA SER A 240 -5.31 -18.11 -13.61
C SER A 240 -6.83 -18.15 -13.78
N ALA A 241 -7.55 -17.17 -13.23
CA ALA A 241 -8.99 -17.00 -13.41
C ALA A 241 -9.36 -16.11 -14.61
N GLY A 242 -8.40 -15.71 -15.45
CA GLY A 242 -8.63 -14.99 -16.70
C GLY A 242 -8.46 -13.47 -16.66
N ALA A 243 -7.93 -12.90 -15.55
CA ALA A 243 -7.66 -11.46 -15.50
C ALA A 243 -6.65 -11.03 -16.58
N ALA A 244 -6.95 -9.95 -17.30
CA ALA A 244 -6.09 -9.41 -18.34
C ALA A 244 -4.84 -8.76 -17.76
N ALA A 245 -4.97 -8.04 -16.65
CA ALA A 245 -3.87 -7.44 -15.93
C ALA A 245 -4.16 -7.40 -14.43
N VAL A 246 -3.09 -7.47 -13.62
CA VAL A 246 -3.16 -7.28 -12.18
C VAL A 246 -2.16 -6.21 -11.76
N LEU A 247 -2.67 -5.10 -11.29
CA LEU A 247 -1.96 -3.91 -10.87
C LEU A 247 -1.98 -3.85 -9.35
N GLY A 248 -0.85 -3.59 -8.69
CA GLY A 248 -0.78 -3.53 -7.24
C GLY A 248 -0.57 -2.11 -6.72
N VAL A 249 -1.27 -1.74 -5.65
CA VAL A 249 -0.98 -0.50 -4.94
C VAL A 249 -1.01 -0.70 -3.43
N THR A 250 -0.04 -0.11 -2.73
CA THR A 250 0.07 -0.21 -1.26
C THR A 250 0.40 1.13 -0.63
N VAL A 251 0.00 1.31 0.63
CA VAL A 251 0.31 2.52 1.39
C VAL A 251 1.81 2.62 1.64
N ALA A 252 2.43 1.54 2.05
CA ALA A 252 3.84 1.56 2.40
C ALA A 252 4.62 0.39 1.79
N ARG A 253 5.93 0.60 1.64
CA ARG A 253 6.87 -0.42 1.21
C ARG A 253 8.04 -0.53 2.17
N VAL A 254 8.36 -1.76 2.59
CA VAL A 254 9.58 -2.04 3.32
C VAL A 254 10.76 -1.97 2.35
N LEU A 255 11.67 -1.05 2.63
CA LEU A 255 12.89 -0.87 1.85
C LEU A 255 14.04 -1.67 2.46
N PRO A 256 15.01 -2.13 1.64
CA PRO A 256 16.24 -2.71 2.16
C PRO A 256 17.00 -1.71 3.05
N PRO A 257 17.84 -2.19 3.98
CA PRO A 257 18.73 -1.34 4.73
C PRO A 257 19.56 -0.42 3.79
N GLY A 258 19.66 0.86 4.14
CA GLY A 258 20.37 1.88 3.35
C GLY A 258 19.53 2.63 2.32
N LEU A 259 18.30 2.19 2.02
CA LEU A 259 17.38 2.90 1.11
C LEU A 259 16.35 3.80 1.85
N GLY A 260 16.29 3.77 3.17
CA GLY A 260 15.20 4.32 3.98
C GLY A 260 15.59 5.41 4.99
N SER A 261 16.68 6.12 4.83
CA SER A 261 16.97 7.28 5.69
C SER A 261 17.80 8.32 4.94
N ARG A 262 17.13 9.24 4.26
CA ARG A 262 17.72 10.58 4.15
C ARG A 262 17.47 11.26 5.50
N SER A 263 18.41 11.10 6.44
CA SER A 263 18.51 12.05 7.56
C SER A 263 18.66 13.43 6.95
N ARG A 264 17.61 14.24 7.02
CA ARG A 264 17.78 15.69 6.88
C ARG A 264 18.61 16.10 8.07
N THR A 265 19.90 16.25 7.91
CA THR A 265 20.72 17.09 8.76
C THR A 265 20.19 18.49 8.55
N VAL A 266 19.39 18.97 9.51
CA VAL A 266 19.02 20.36 9.62
C VAL A 266 20.29 21.06 10.10
N THR A 267 20.95 21.79 9.21
CA THR A 267 21.88 22.86 9.56
C THR A 267 21.12 24.12 9.82
#